data_b5c5b23a21b6398706d40d03bc882370
#
_entry.id   b5c5b23a21b6398706d40d03bc882370
#
_cell.length_a   1.000
_cell.length_b   1.000
_cell.length_c   1.000
_cell.angle_alpha   90.00
_cell.angle_beta   90.00
_cell.angle_gamma   90.00
#
_symmetry.space_group_name_H-M   'P 1'
#
loop_
_entity.id
_entity.type
_entity.pdbx_description
1 polymer ?
#
loop_
_entity_poly.entity_id
_entity_poly.type
_entity_poly.pdbx_seq_one_letter_code
_entity_poly.pdbx_strand_id
1 'polypeptide(L)'
;MLLDYSNDNIASYICMKANLNGCDVIMENKYFSDAIQYDEEKDSYSNLCVNQHEITEWLKGLLSRYNVSSVFLTGSRFEMEKFPDEFTRFLCHSRKVFAGQNLYVKGAVLGACTKVKQILPPDTILACKNRITTGIEMDICERGNDMRLKIVRPGTNWYSVKKQLFFIIDDVRYINFYLRPVDTNKEYIEKIDISSLPFREGKMTRIEMDVDFMSDEEC
;
A
#
# COMPACT_ATOMS: atom_id res chain seq x y z
N MET A 1 -0.64 -9.61 9.30
CA MET A 1 0.42 -9.75 8.28
C MET A 1 0.35 -11.13 7.67
N LEU A 2 0.56 -11.25 6.37
CA LEU A 2 0.73 -12.51 5.65
C LEU A 2 2.18 -12.59 5.18
N LEU A 3 2.86 -13.69 5.42
CA LEU A 3 4.17 -14.03 4.87
C LEU A 3 4.00 -15.22 3.92
N ASP A 4 4.46 -15.07 2.69
CA ASP A 4 4.41 -16.10 1.67
C ASP A 4 5.83 -16.50 1.24
N TYR A 5 6.13 -17.78 1.36
CA TYR A 5 7.37 -18.35 0.90
C TYR A 5 7.08 -19.45 -0.14
N SER A 6 6.78 -19.04 -1.36
CA SER A 6 6.45 -19.95 -2.47
C SER A 6 7.59 -20.12 -3.47
N ASN A 7 8.46 -19.14 -3.56
CA ASN A 7 9.64 -19.10 -4.42
C ASN A 7 10.88 -18.86 -3.56
N ASP A 8 12.01 -18.54 -4.15
CA ASP A 8 13.24 -18.25 -3.41
C ASP A 8 13.19 -16.94 -2.59
N ASN A 9 12.03 -16.32 -2.54
CA ASN A 9 11.79 -15.06 -1.86
C ASN A 9 10.62 -15.15 -0.89
N ILE A 10 10.68 -14.38 0.21
CA ILE A 10 9.54 -14.19 1.10
C ILE A 10 8.84 -12.89 0.74
N ALA A 11 7.59 -12.99 0.33
CA ALA A 11 6.71 -11.85 0.17
C ALA A 11 5.98 -11.55 1.48
N SER A 12 5.82 -10.29 1.82
CA SER A 12 5.00 -9.88 2.96
C SER A 12 3.86 -8.97 2.52
N TYR A 13 2.68 -9.24 3.09
CA TYR A 13 1.48 -8.43 2.90
C TYR A 13 0.98 -7.97 4.26
N ILE A 14 0.69 -6.71 4.40
CA ILE A 14 0.19 -6.14 5.64
C ILE A 14 -1.21 -5.59 5.42
N CYS A 15 -2.15 -6.08 6.22
CA CYS A 15 -3.48 -5.49 6.30
C CYS A 15 -3.49 -4.51 7.47
N MET A 16 -3.78 -3.26 7.20
CA MET A 16 -3.86 -2.18 8.18
C MET A 16 -5.24 -1.56 8.15
N LYS A 17 -5.69 -1.10 9.33
CA LYS A 17 -6.79 -0.14 9.40
C LYS A 17 -6.22 1.26 9.22
N ALA A 18 -6.50 1.88 8.09
CA ALA A 18 -6.11 3.25 7.87
C ALA A 18 -7.07 4.18 8.62
N ASN A 19 -6.52 5.14 9.38
CA ASN A 19 -7.33 6.23 9.98
C ASN A 19 -7.93 7.19 8.94
N LEU A 20 -7.55 7.03 7.68
CA LEU A 20 -8.08 7.78 6.55
C LEU A 20 -9.44 7.22 6.14
N ASN A 21 -10.50 7.77 6.71
CA ASN A 21 -11.89 7.41 6.39
C ASN A 21 -12.35 5.99 6.79
N GLY A 22 -11.64 5.31 7.70
CA GLY A 22 -12.04 3.97 8.16
C GLY A 22 -11.81 2.82 7.17
N CYS A 23 -11.05 3.05 6.11
CA CYS A 23 -10.72 2.03 5.12
C CYS A 23 -9.69 1.04 5.65
N ASP A 24 -9.86 -0.23 5.31
CA ASP A 24 -8.82 -1.24 5.48
C ASP A 24 -7.84 -1.16 4.31
N VAL A 25 -6.54 -1.08 4.59
CA VAL A 25 -5.49 -1.01 3.57
C VAL A 25 -4.70 -2.30 3.58
N ILE A 26 -4.61 -2.94 2.43
CA ILE A 26 -3.75 -4.10 2.22
C ILE A 26 -2.54 -3.62 1.41
N MET A 27 -1.37 -3.71 2.03
CA MET A 27 -0.11 -3.29 1.40
C MET A 27 0.77 -4.49 1.12
N GLU A 28 1.31 -4.55 -0.10
CA GLU A 28 2.38 -5.44 -0.45
C GLU A 28 3.71 -4.80 -0.06
N ASN A 29 4.51 -5.50 0.73
CA ASN A 29 5.87 -5.07 1.07
C ASN A 29 6.90 -5.85 0.28
N LYS A 30 8.13 -5.32 0.27
CA LYS A 30 9.24 -5.86 -0.51
C LYS A 30 9.55 -7.31 -0.17
N TYR A 31 9.97 -8.02 -1.18
CA TYR A 31 10.51 -9.36 -1.09
C TYR A 31 11.84 -9.36 -0.33
N PHE A 32 12.03 -10.37 0.48
CA PHE A 32 13.33 -10.72 1.00
C PHE A 32 13.93 -11.75 0.05
N SER A 33 14.90 -11.36 -0.77
CA SER A 33 15.54 -12.21 -1.75
C SER A 33 16.87 -12.75 -1.22
N ASP A 34 17.27 -13.90 -1.73
CA ASP A 34 18.61 -14.51 -1.66
C ASP A 34 19.08 -15.06 -0.30
N ALA A 35 18.37 -14.87 0.79
CA ALA A 35 18.82 -15.28 2.10
C ALA A 35 18.35 -16.68 2.51
N ILE A 36 17.35 -17.23 1.82
CA ILE A 36 16.76 -18.51 2.17
C ILE A 36 16.90 -19.45 0.97
N GLN A 37 17.88 -20.34 1.03
CA GLN A 37 18.01 -21.44 0.08
C GLN A 37 17.63 -22.74 0.75
N TYR A 38 16.87 -23.56 0.06
CA TYR A 38 16.54 -24.89 0.49
C TYR A 38 17.65 -25.84 0.10
N ASP A 39 18.19 -26.56 1.05
CA ASP A 39 19.18 -27.61 0.83
C ASP A 39 18.46 -28.93 0.64
N GLU A 40 18.38 -29.40 -0.62
CA GLU A 40 17.68 -30.63 -0.97
C GLU A 40 18.35 -31.87 -0.36
N GLU A 41 19.68 -31.84 -0.17
CA GLU A 41 20.41 -32.97 0.42
C GLU A 41 20.12 -33.16 1.92
N LYS A 42 19.87 -32.05 2.61
CA LYS A 42 19.60 -32.07 4.06
C LYS A 42 18.12 -31.97 4.39
N ASP A 43 17.25 -31.85 3.38
CA ASP A 43 15.82 -31.56 3.56
C ASP A 43 15.57 -30.43 4.58
N SER A 44 16.40 -29.40 4.53
CA SER A 44 16.38 -28.31 5.49
C SER A 44 16.76 -26.98 4.86
N TYR A 45 16.31 -25.90 5.46
CA TYR A 45 16.72 -24.54 5.08
C TYR A 45 18.09 -24.21 5.68
N SER A 46 19.15 -24.82 5.13
CA SER A 46 20.51 -24.73 5.70
C SER A 46 21.06 -23.31 5.72
N ASN A 47 20.71 -22.49 4.75
CA ASN A 47 21.16 -21.11 4.69
C ASN A 47 20.42 -20.18 5.65
N LEU A 48 19.27 -20.62 6.19
CA LEU A 48 18.62 -19.89 7.26
C LEU A 48 19.53 -19.73 8.50
N CYS A 49 20.40 -20.73 8.73
CA CYS A 49 21.38 -20.67 9.81
C CYS A 49 22.45 -19.58 9.59
N VAL A 50 22.83 -19.34 8.35
CA VAL A 50 23.83 -18.30 8.01
C VAL A 50 23.19 -16.91 7.98
N ASN A 51 21.96 -16.82 7.51
CA ASN A 51 21.26 -15.54 7.31
C ASN A 51 20.12 -15.31 8.31
N GLN A 52 20.04 -16.10 9.38
CA GLN A 52 19.04 -15.98 10.44
C GLN A 52 18.97 -14.57 11.01
N HIS A 53 20.12 -13.96 11.18
CA HIS A 53 20.21 -12.60 11.68
C HIS A 53 19.57 -11.59 10.71
N GLU A 54 19.84 -11.70 9.44
CA GLU A 54 19.31 -10.79 8.41
C GLU A 54 17.78 -10.91 8.27
N ILE A 55 17.25 -12.13 8.25
CA ILE A 55 15.79 -12.35 8.22
C ILE A 55 15.14 -11.80 9.48
N THR A 56 15.75 -12.08 10.62
CA THR A 56 15.24 -11.60 11.91
C THR A 56 15.28 -10.08 11.98
N GLU A 57 16.36 -9.44 11.52
CA GLU A 57 16.49 -7.99 11.47
C GLU A 57 15.51 -7.35 10.47
N TRP A 58 15.34 -7.95 9.29
CA TRP A 58 14.33 -7.52 8.34
C TRP A 58 12.91 -7.59 8.94
N LEU A 59 12.57 -8.70 9.58
CA LEU A 59 11.28 -8.85 10.27
C LEU A 59 11.14 -7.89 11.45
N LYS A 60 12.19 -7.65 12.22
CA LYS A 60 12.19 -6.64 13.29
C LYS A 60 11.92 -5.26 12.71
N GLY A 61 12.60 -4.88 11.63
CA GLY A 61 12.36 -3.62 10.93
C GLY A 61 10.93 -3.48 10.44
N LEU A 62 10.36 -4.53 9.88
CA LEU A 62 8.98 -4.57 9.40
C LEU A 62 7.99 -4.49 10.57
N LEU A 63 8.21 -5.28 11.63
CA LEU A 63 7.32 -5.35 12.79
C LEU A 63 7.44 -4.15 13.72
N SER A 64 8.55 -3.41 13.70
CA SER A 64 8.67 -2.14 14.42
C SER A 64 7.84 -1.03 13.79
N ARG A 65 7.62 -1.11 12.48
CA ARG A 65 6.86 -0.13 11.73
C ARG A 65 5.34 -0.31 11.92
N TYR A 66 4.90 -1.54 12.18
CA TYR A 66 3.50 -1.91 12.28
C TYR A 66 3.21 -2.70 13.56
N ASN A 67 2.15 -2.35 14.26
CA ASN A 67 1.68 -3.14 15.41
C ASN A 67 0.93 -4.39 14.92
N VAL A 68 1.68 -5.45 14.64
CA VAL A 68 1.15 -6.70 14.08
C VAL A 68 0.67 -7.61 15.20
N SER A 69 -0.63 -7.88 15.26
CA SER A 69 -1.26 -8.78 16.24
C SER A 69 -1.28 -10.24 15.77
N SER A 70 -1.31 -10.47 14.46
CA SER A 70 -1.43 -11.81 13.89
C SER A 70 -0.58 -11.95 12.63
N VAL A 71 0.06 -13.11 12.48
CA VAL A 71 0.87 -13.46 11.32
C VAL A 71 0.32 -14.74 10.71
N PHE A 72 0.11 -14.72 9.41
CA PHE A 72 -0.26 -15.89 8.62
C PHE A 72 0.94 -16.29 7.77
N LEU A 73 1.29 -17.56 7.83
CA LEU A 73 2.39 -18.15 7.08
C LEU A 73 1.82 -19.05 5.99
N THR A 74 2.25 -18.85 4.76
CA THR A 74 1.81 -19.62 3.60
C THR A 74 2.94 -19.79 2.61
N GLY A 75 2.73 -20.63 1.61
CA GLY A 75 3.70 -20.92 0.57
C GLY A 75 4.18 -22.36 0.61
N SER A 76 4.51 -22.89 -0.55
CA SER A 76 4.92 -24.30 -0.71
C SER A 76 6.22 -24.66 0.03
N ARG A 77 7.04 -23.66 0.33
CA ARG A 77 8.31 -23.81 1.04
C ARG A 77 8.25 -23.42 2.51
N PHE A 78 7.09 -23.04 3.02
CA PHE A 78 6.94 -22.63 4.41
C PHE A 78 6.52 -23.80 5.30
N GLU A 79 7.50 -24.56 5.77
CA GLU A 79 7.32 -25.66 6.70
C GLU A 79 7.93 -25.28 8.06
N MET A 80 7.08 -25.01 9.04
CA MET A 80 7.50 -24.50 10.35
C MET A 80 8.52 -25.43 11.06
N GLU A 81 8.40 -26.71 10.85
CA GLU A 81 9.29 -27.71 11.47
C GLU A 81 10.73 -27.63 10.96
N LYS A 82 10.91 -27.06 9.76
CA LYS A 82 12.22 -26.87 9.13
C LYS A 82 12.86 -25.52 9.46
N PHE A 83 12.10 -24.63 10.09
CA PHE A 83 12.62 -23.33 10.48
C PHE A 83 13.31 -23.41 11.83
N PRO A 84 14.39 -22.64 12.04
CA PRO A 84 15.08 -22.60 13.31
C PRO A 84 14.19 -22.12 14.45
N ASP A 85 14.41 -22.67 15.61
CA ASP A 85 13.68 -22.34 16.84
C ASP A 85 13.68 -20.84 17.16
N GLU A 86 14.78 -20.16 16.84
CA GLU A 86 14.92 -18.72 17.12
C GLU A 86 13.93 -17.90 16.27
N PHE A 87 13.79 -18.20 14.99
CA PHE A 87 12.83 -17.57 14.10
C PHE A 87 11.38 -17.80 14.58
N THR A 88 11.08 -19.04 14.93
CA THR A 88 9.75 -19.42 15.42
C THR A 88 9.45 -18.72 16.75
N ARG A 89 10.39 -18.69 17.70
CA ARG A 89 10.24 -17.98 18.96
C ARG A 89 10.04 -16.48 18.74
N PHE A 90 10.80 -15.88 17.84
CA PHE A 90 10.67 -14.47 17.52
C PHE A 90 9.28 -14.15 16.96
N LEU A 91 8.78 -14.93 16.02
CA LEU A 91 7.44 -14.73 15.45
C LEU A 91 6.34 -14.89 16.50
N CYS A 92 6.45 -15.90 17.35
CA CYS A 92 5.42 -16.25 18.35
C CYS A 92 5.48 -15.40 19.62
N HIS A 93 6.51 -14.60 19.83
CA HIS A 93 6.78 -13.93 21.09
C HIS A 93 5.63 -13.02 21.60
N SER A 94 4.88 -12.37 20.74
CA SER A 94 3.77 -11.49 21.17
C SER A 94 2.62 -11.47 20.17
N ARG A 95 2.55 -12.49 19.31
CA ARG A 95 1.63 -12.54 18.18
C ARG A 95 1.00 -13.91 18.04
N LYS A 96 -0.16 -13.95 17.43
CA LYS A 96 -0.77 -15.20 17.00
C LYS A 96 -0.21 -15.56 15.64
N VAL A 97 0.39 -16.74 15.53
CA VAL A 97 0.96 -17.25 14.28
C VAL A 97 0.11 -18.41 13.78
N PHE A 98 -0.28 -18.34 12.53
CA PHE A 98 -1.09 -19.35 11.86
C PHE A 98 -0.35 -19.81 10.60
N ALA A 99 -0.21 -21.11 10.43
CA ALA A 99 0.31 -21.71 9.20
C ALA A 99 -0.84 -22.30 8.38
N GLY A 100 -0.84 -22.08 7.07
CA GLY A 100 -1.87 -22.63 6.21
C GLY A 100 -1.50 -22.59 4.73
N GLN A 101 -1.53 -23.76 4.09
CA GLN A 101 -1.22 -23.88 2.66
C GLN A 101 -2.36 -23.43 1.74
N ASN A 102 -3.59 -23.29 2.28
CA ASN A 102 -4.80 -23.04 1.49
C ASN A 102 -5.26 -21.57 1.51
N LEU A 103 -4.43 -20.64 1.99
CA LEU A 103 -4.85 -19.26 2.17
C LEU A 103 -5.21 -18.57 0.85
N TYR A 104 -4.46 -18.82 -0.22
CA TYR A 104 -4.77 -18.25 -1.54
C TYR A 104 -6.06 -18.78 -2.13
N VAL A 105 -6.28 -20.10 -2.01
CA VAL A 105 -7.54 -20.72 -2.50
C VAL A 105 -8.74 -20.16 -1.75
N LYS A 106 -8.65 -20.07 -0.43
CA LYS A 106 -9.70 -19.44 0.40
C LYS A 106 -9.90 -17.99 0.04
N GLY A 107 -8.80 -17.24 -0.15
CA GLY A 107 -8.85 -15.84 -0.58
C GLY A 107 -9.49 -15.66 -1.95
N ALA A 108 -9.18 -16.52 -2.91
CA ALA A 108 -9.78 -16.51 -4.24
C ALA A 108 -11.29 -16.78 -4.19
N VAL A 109 -11.72 -17.76 -3.39
CA VAL A 109 -13.16 -18.05 -3.19
C VAL A 109 -13.87 -16.86 -2.55
N LEU A 110 -13.30 -16.28 -1.49
CA LEU A 110 -13.86 -15.10 -0.84
C LEU A 110 -13.93 -13.90 -1.81
N GLY A 111 -12.86 -13.70 -2.61
CA GLY A 111 -12.84 -12.66 -3.63
C GLY A 111 -13.91 -12.84 -4.71
N ALA A 112 -14.14 -14.08 -5.16
CA ALA A 112 -15.21 -14.39 -6.09
C ALA A 112 -16.60 -14.14 -5.46
N CYS A 113 -16.80 -14.60 -4.23
CA CYS A 113 -18.04 -14.35 -3.48
C CYS A 113 -18.30 -12.86 -3.27
N THR A 114 -17.26 -12.07 -3.05
CA THR A 114 -17.36 -10.62 -2.88
C THR A 114 -17.85 -9.93 -4.14
N LYS A 115 -17.35 -10.33 -5.32
CA LYS A 115 -17.81 -9.80 -6.61
C LYS A 115 -19.28 -10.06 -6.85
N VAL A 116 -19.79 -11.20 -6.37
CA VAL A 116 -21.20 -11.60 -6.55
C VAL A 116 -22.10 -11.02 -5.47
N LYS A 117 -21.65 -10.95 -4.22
CA LYS A 117 -22.48 -10.64 -3.05
C LYS A 117 -22.06 -9.38 -2.29
N GLN A 118 -21.07 -8.66 -2.73
CA GLN A 118 -20.51 -7.47 -2.04
C GLN A 118 -20.19 -7.74 -0.55
N ILE A 119 -19.54 -8.86 -0.26
CA ILE A 119 -19.27 -9.29 1.13
C ILE A 119 -18.12 -8.50 1.78
N LEU A 120 -17.16 -7.98 0.98
CA LEU A 120 -16.11 -7.13 1.53
C LEU A 120 -16.61 -5.71 1.77
N PRO A 121 -16.12 -5.05 2.80
CA PRO A 121 -16.38 -3.63 2.98
C PRO A 121 -16.01 -2.87 1.70
N PRO A 122 -16.86 -1.94 1.24
CA PRO A 122 -16.63 -1.18 0.01
C PRO A 122 -15.36 -0.31 0.07
N ASP A 123 -14.77 -0.17 1.25
CA ASP A 123 -13.68 0.75 1.55
C ASP A 123 -12.32 0.06 1.72
N THR A 124 -12.14 -1.15 1.18
CA THR A 124 -10.84 -1.82 1.19
C THR A 124 -9.95 -1.31 0.06
N ILE A 125 -8.79 -0.78 0.41
CA ILE A 125 -7.77 -0.28 -0.53
C ILE A 125 -6.68 -1.33 -0.65
N LEU A 126 -6.39 -1.74 -1.88
CA LEU A 126 -5.23 -2.57 -2.19
C LEU A 126 -4.09 -1.65 -2.66
N ALA A 127 -3.06 -1.51 -1.83
CA ALA A 127 -1.85 -0.76 -2.12
C ALA A 127 -0.74 -1.75 -2.54
N CYS A 128 -0.60 -1.98 -3.83
CA CYS A 128 0.41 -2.86 -4.41
C CYS A 128 0.99 -2.20 -5.67
N LYS A 129 1.99 -2.82 -6.24
CA LYS A 129 2.56 -2.41 -7.54
C LYS A 129 1.43 -2.22 -8.57
N ASN A 130 1.49 -1.17 -9.35
CA ASN A 130 0.49 -0.70 -10.30
C ASN A 130 -0.74 0.01 -9.67
N ARG A 131 -0.73 0.24 -8.35
CA ARG A 131 -1.77 1.00 -7.65
C ARG A 131 -1.20 2.23 -7.00
N ILE A 132 -1.86 3.35 -7.18
CA ILE A 132 -1.49 4.61 -6.53
C ILE A 132 -1.67 4.43 -5.03
N THR A 133 -0.62 4.68 -4.27
CA THR A 133 -0.62 4.58 -2.80
C THR A 133 -0.87 5.90 -2.10
N THR A 134 -0.82 7.01 -2.85
CA THR A 134 -1.00 8.36 -2.31
C THR A 134 -2.26 9.01 -2.86
N GLY A 135 -3.17 9.37 -1.98
CA GLY A 135 -4.33 10.19 -2.34
C GLY A 135 -3.91 11.61 -2.66
N ILE A 136 -4.50 12.21 -3.69
CA ILE A 136 -4.24 13.60 -4.10
C ILE A 136 -5.54 14.38 -3.98
N GLU A 137 -5.49 15.46 -3.21
CA GLU A 137 -6.62 16.35 -2.97
C GLU A 137 -6.20 17.81 -3.23
N MET A 138 -7.14 18.69 -3.51
CA MET A 138 -6.91 20.14 -3.60
C MET A 138 -8.10 20.91 -3.02
N ASP A 139 -7.85 22.13 -2.52
CA ASP A 139 -8.91 23.01 -2.06
C ASP A 139 -9.56 23.68 -3.27
N ILE A 140 -10.87 23.68 -3.27
CA ILE A 140 -11.70 24.37 -4.26
C ILE A 140 -12.83 25.11 -3.56
N CYS A 141 -13.35 26.13 -4.22
CA CYS A 141 -14.59 26.78 -3.83
C CYS A 141 -15.68 26.43 -4.83
N GLU A 142 -16.66 25.64 -4.43
CA GLU A 142 -17.80 25.28 -5.25
C GLU A 142 -19.05 25.98 -4.74
N ARG A 143 -19.64 26.84 -5.58
CA ARG A 143 -20.87 27.61 -5.25
C ARG A 143 -20.77 28.42 -3.95
N GLY A 144 -19.56 28.96 -3.68
CA GLY A 144 -19.30 29.74 -2.48
C GLY A 144 -18.97 28.94 -1.22
N ASN A 145 -18.85 27.62 -1.33
CA ASN A 145 -18.43 26.76 -0.24
C ASN A 145 -17.02 26.23 -0.48
N ASP A 146 -16.16 26.42 0.49
CA ASP A 146 -14.81 25.85 0.47
C ASP A 146 -14.89 24.35 0.74
N MET A 147 -14.28 23.57 -0.12
CA MET A 147 -14.26 22.11 0.03
C MET A 147 -12.99 21.52 -0.54
N ARG A 148 -12.68 20.28 -0.15
CA ARG A 148 -11.57 19.52 -0.65
C ARG A 148 -12.01 18.57 -1.77
N LEU A 149 -11.50 18.83 -2.97
CA LEU A 149 -11.72 17.96 -4.13
C LEU A 149 -10.73 16.80 -4.08
N LYS A 150 -11.25 15.57 -4.09
CA LYS A 150 -10.44 14.36 -4.24
C LYS A 150 -10.14 14.14 -5.71
N ILE A 151 -8.91 14.44 -6.12
CA ILE A 151 -8.45 14.27 -7.49
C ILE A 151 -8.18 12.79 -7.75
N VAL A 152 -7.39 12.16 -6.89
CA VAL A 152 -7.04 10.75 -7.01
C VAL A 152 -7.25 10.04 -5.68
N ARG A 153 -7.85 8.85 -5.75
CA ARG A 153 -8.04 7.99 -4.58
C ARG A 153 -6.96 6.92 -4.53
N PRO A 154 -6.39 6.64 -3.36
CA PRO A 154 -5.48 5.52 -3.21
C PRO A 154 -6.15 4.21 -3.65
N GLY A 155 -5.37 3.26 -4.13
CA GLY A 155 -5.86 1.98 -4.63
C GLY A 155 -6.36 2.00 -6.08
N THR A 156 -6.37 3.18 -6.73
CA THR A 156 -6.69 3.29 -8.16
C THR A 156 -5.51 2.81 -9.01
N ASN A 157 -5.78 2.13 -10.11
CA ASN A 157 -4.73 1.77 -11.07
C ASN A 157 -4.19 3.04 -11.71
N TRP A 158 -2.87 3.28 -11.63
CA TRP A 158 -2.27 4.49 -12.15
C TRP A 158 -2.55 4.70 -13.64
N TYR A 159 -2.45 3.66 -14.46
CA TYR A 159 -2.68 3.69 -15.90
C TYR A 159 -4.16 3.97 -16.30
N SER A 160 -5.08 3.93 -15.36
CA SER A 160 -6.50 4.25 -15.59
C SER A 160 -6.87 5.67 -15.19
N VAL A 161 -5.95 6.41 -14.56
CA VAL A 161 -6.19 7.79 -14.16
C VAL A 161 -5.91 8.69 -15.32
N LYS A 162 -6.99 9.19 -15.91
CA LYS A 162 -6.97 10.28 -16.90
C LYS A 162 -8.09 11.23 -16.54
N LYS A 163 -7.76 12.37 -16.00
CA LYS A 163 -8.74 13.37 -15.60
C LYS A 163 -8.41 14.72 -16.17
N GLN A 164 -9.42 15.37 -16.66
CA GLN A 164 -9.37 16.74 -17.13
C GLN A 164 -10.29 17.56 -16.22
N LEU A 165 -9.74 18.58 -15.60
CA LEU A 165 -10.43 19.42 -14.64
C LEU A 165 -10.37 20.86 -15.11
N PHE A 166 -11.48 21.58 -14.95
CA PHE A 166 -11.60 22.97 -15.36
C PHE A 166 -11.92 23.82 -14.14
N PHE A 167 -11.12 24.87 -13.94
CA PHE A 167 -11.27 25.78 -12.80
C PHE A 167 -11.27 27.22 -13.28
N ILE A 168 -11.82 28.08 -12.43
CA ILE A 168 -11.61 29.52 -12.50
C ILE A 168 -10.67 29.85 -11.35
N ILE A 169 -9.52 30.45 -11.68
CA ILE A 169 -8.59 30.92 -10.65
C ILE A 169 -9.07 32.29 -10.15
N ASP A 170 -9.11 32.39 -8.82
CA ASP A 170 -9.10 33.68 -8.13
C ASP A 170 -7.65 34.16 -8.03
N ASP A 171 -7.41 35.37 -7.54
CA ASP A 171 -6.09 36.02 -7.40
C ASP A 171 -5.12 35.18 -6.52
N VAL A 172 -4.75 33.98 -7.01
CA VAL A 172 -3.84 33.06 -6.34
C VAL A 172 -2.60 32.82 -7.20
N ARG A 173 -1.44 32.73 -6.56
CA ARG A 173 -0.17 32.46 -7.22
C ARG A 173 0.22 30.98 -7.21
N TYR A 174 -0.37 30.22 -6.31
CA TYR A 174 -0.03 28.82 -6.10
C TYR A 174 -1.29 27.98 -5.97
N ILE A 175 -1.26 26.79 -6.52
CA ILE A 175 -2.24 25.74 -6.24
C ILE A 175 -1.61 24.78 -5.25
N ASN A 176 -2.29 24.50 -4.14
CA ASN A 176 -1.83 23.55 -3.15
C ASN A 176 -2.46 22.18 -3.41
N PHE A 177 -1.62 21.16 -3.52
CA PHE A 177 -2.02 19.76 -3.57
C PHE A 177 -1.68 19.10 -2.24
N TYR A 178 -2.65 18.39 -1.68
CA TYR A 178 -2.50 17.67 -0.43
C TYR A 178 -2.31 16.21 -0.77
N LEU A 179 -1.13 15.70 -0.44
CA LEU A 179 -0.71 14.32 -0.68
C LEU A 179 -0.87 13.51 0.59
N ARG A 180 -1.65 12.44 0.55
CA ARG A 180 -1.94 11.55 1.69
C ARG A 180 -1.56 10.13 1.39
N PRO A 181 -0.31 9.71 1.70
CA PRO A 181 0.10 8.33 1.58
C PRO A 181 -0.70 7.43 2.54
N VAL A 182 -1.03 6.21 2.09
CA VAL A 182 -1.82 5.26 2.89
C VAL A 182 -1.04 4.61 4.02
N ASP A 183 0.29 4.61 3.95
CA ASP A 183 1.18 4.02 4.94
C ASP A 183 1.53 4.96 6.09
N THR A 184 1.16 6.23 5.99
CA THR A 184 1.43 7.24 7.01
C THR A 184 0.17 8.02 7.33
N ASN A 185 0.10 8.58 8.54
CA ASN A 185 -0.94 9.54 8.92
C ASN A 185 -0.52 10.99 8.61
N LYS A 186 0.50 11.18 7.78
CA LYS A 186 1.03 12.49 7.45
C LYS A 186 0.40 13.00 6.16
N GLU A 187 0.15 14.28 6.12
CA GLU A 187 -0.24 15.01 4.92
C GLU A 187 0.96 15.85 4.47
N TYR A 188 1.27 15.79 3.20
CA TYR A 188 2.29 16.61 2.57
C TYR A 188 1.60 17.62 1.66
N ILE A 189 2.18 18.81 1.55
CA ILE A 189 1.63 19.88 0.68
C ILE A 189 2.64 20.16 -0.41
N GLU A 190 2.24 19.91 -1.65
CA GLU A 190 2.96 20.32 -2.84
C GLU A 190 2.32 21.58 -3.41
N LYS A 191 3.17 22.54 -3.80
CA LYS A 191 2.73 23.83 -4.32
C LYS A 191 3.16 23.97 -5.77
N ILE A 192 2.19 24.16 -6.65
CA ILE A 192 2.46 24.48 -8.05
C ILE A 192 2.33 25.98 -8.23
N ASP A 193 3.42 26.59 -8.71
CA ASP A 193 3.45 28.02 -9.05
C ASP A 193 2.71 28.26 -10.37
N ILE A 194 1.66 29.07 -10.32
CA ILE A 194 0.87 29.47 -11.48
C ILE A 194 0.99 30.98 -11.78
N SER A 195 1.97 31.65 -11.19
CA SER A 195 2.17 33.10 -11.39
C SER A 195 2.51 33.50 -12.82
N SER A 196 2.97 32.55 -13.64
CA SER A 196 3.20 32.75 -15.09
C SER A 196 1.93 32.78 -15.93
N LEU A 197 0.78 32.35 -15.39
CA LEU A 197 -0.48 32.37 -16.11
C LEU A 197 -1.03 33.79 -16.19
N PRO A 198 -1.65 34.16 -17.32
CA PRO A 198 -2.19 35.49 -17.47
C PRO A 198 -3.33 35.73 -16.49
N PHE A 199 -3.12 36.71 -15.60
CA PHE A 199 -4.15 37.16 -14.67
C PHE A 199 -5.20 38.02 -15.43
N ARG A 200 -6.47 37.77 -15.12
CA ARG A 200 -7.60 38.59 -15.61
C ARG A 200 -8.42 39.08 -14.43
N GLU A 201 -8.67 40.37 -14.40
CA GLU A 201 -9.54 40.93 -13.38
C GLU A 201 -10.93 40.29 -13.39
N GLY A 202 -11.53 40.20 -12.19
CA GLY A 202 -12.90 39.71 -12.04
C GLY A 202 -13.02 38.18 -12.05
N LYS A 203 -11.98 37.45 -11.69
CA LYS A 203 -12.02 35.96 -11.55
C LYS A 203 -12.33 35.23 -12.88
N MET A 204 -11.84 35.76 -14.00
CA MET A 204 -12.21 35.26 -15.32
C MET A 204 -11.14 34.37 -15.96
N THR A 205 -10.02 34.11 -15.30
CA THR A 205 -8.99 33.23 -15.83
C THR A 205 -9.41 31.78 -15.64
N ARG A 206 -9.70 31.11 -16.73
CA ARG A 206 -9.99 29.68 -16.73
C ARG A 206 -8.72 28.91 -16.98
N ILE A 207 -8.52 27.89 -16.20
CA ILE A 207 -7.44 26.92 -16.39
C ILE A 207 -8.01 25.54 -16.64
N GLU A 208 -7.29 24.78 -17.43
CA GLU A 208 -7.48 23.38 -17.66
C GLU A 208 -6.30 22.64 -17.02
N MET A 209 -6.60 21.62 -16.27
CA MET A 209 -5.61 20.78 -15.62
C MET A 209 -5.85 19.32 -16.06
N ASP A 210 -4.87 18.77 -16.73
CA ASP A 210 -4.84 17.36 -17.05
C ASP A 210 -4.05 16.62 -15.98
N VAL A 211 -4.61 15.49 -15.52
CA VAL A 211 -3.97 14.61 -14.53
C VAL A 211 -3.78 13.26 -15.17
N ASP A 212 -2.54 12.89 -15.41
CA ASP A 212 -2.12 11.60 -15.95
C ASP A 212 -0.94 11.07 -15.14
N PHE A 213 -0.81 9.77 -15.04
CA PHE A 213 0.26 9.11 -14.31
C PHE A 213 1.19 8.37 -15.25
N MET A 214 2.48 8.49 -15.05
CA MET A 214 3.52 7.75 -15.76
C MET A 214 3.89 6.46 -15.03
N SER A 215 3.67 6.42 -13.71
CA SER A 215 3.87 5.26 -12.84
C SER A 215 2.95 5.34 -11.63
N ASP A 216 3.09 4.42 -10.70
CA ASP A 216 2.39 4.44 -9.40
C ASP A 216 2.90 5.53 -8.45
N GLU A 217 4.07 6.10 -8.74
CA GLU A 217 4.74 7.13 -7.92
C GLU A 217 4.88 8.49 -8.64
N GLU A 218 4.59 8.56 -9.97
CA GLU A 218 4.86 9.74 -10.78
C GLU A 218 3.61 10.18 -11.56
N CYS A 219 3.22 11.43 -11.32
CA CYS A 219 2.08 12.12 -11.94
C CYS A 219 2.52 13.41 -12.65
#